data_027a4d911070d3196aef9f2eebd6eabd
#
_entry.id   027a4d911070d3196aef9f2eebd6eabd
#
_cell.length_a   1.000
_cell.length_b   1.000
_cell.length_c   1.000
_cell.angle_alpha   90.00
_cell.angle_beta   90.00
_cell.angle_gamma   90.00
#
_symmetry.space_group_name_H-M   'P 1'
#
loop_
_entity.id
_entity.type
_entity.pdbx_description
1 polymer ?
#
loop_
_entity_poly.entity_id
_entity_poly.type
_entity_poly.pdbx_seq_one_letter_code
_entity_poly.pdbx_strand_id
1 'polypeptide(L)'
;MQTRRILQTLALALIAAGLAACKQPEPAAPAGRSPADTAAPVAGAQPSADAPAAAPKLPERPTLKLATVDGVEYDLAARRGKWVVVNFWATWCSPCLKEMPELSALDAMREHVEVVGLAYEDIAPADLQAFLKTHPVVYPVAIVDVYDPPKDFATPRGLPMTYLVDPEGKVAKQFLGPVTAREIESAIAAAGGPKAG
;
A
#
# COMPACT_ATOMS: atom_id res chain seq x y z
N MET A 1 52.64 -15.58 14.99
CA MET A 1 53.06 -16.94 14.72
C MET A 1 51.98 -17.69 14.00
N GLN A 2 52.36 -18.09 12.80
CA GLN A 2 51.89 -19.20 11.94
C GLN A 2 50.45 -19.08 11.39
N THR A 3 50.28 -18.46 10.22
CA THR A 3 50.47 -19.08 8.87
C THR A 3 49.99 -20.51 8.70
N ARG A 4 48.89 -20.70 8.02
CA ARG A 4 48.76 -21.81 7.08
C ARG A 4 47.91 -21.41 5.87
N ARG A 5 48.64 -21.19 4.77
CA ARG A 5 48.16 -21.24 3.38
C ARG A 5 48.04 -22.70 2.95
N ILE A 6 47.03 -23.08 2.28
CA ILE A 6 46.95 -24.20 1.32
C ILE A 6 45.99 -23.70 0.25
N LEU A 7 46.39 -23.20 -0.80
CA LEU A 7 46.86 -23.65 -2.11
C LEU A 7 46.01 -24.78 -2.75
N GLN A 8 45.29 -24.36 -3.78
CA GLN A 8 45.13 -24.90 -5.13
C GLN A 8 44.60 -26.35 -5.30
N THR A 9 43.54 -26.45 -6.12
CA THR A 9 43.69 -27.15 -7.39
C THR A 9 42.57 -26.75 -8.37
N LEU A 10 42.97 -26.38 -9.57
CA LEU A 10 42.17 -26.24 -10.81
C LEU A 10 41.52 -27.59 -11.18
N ALA A 11 40.33 -27.57 -11.69
CA ALA A 11 39.86 -28.51 -12.70
C ALA A 11 38.99 -27.79 -13.71
N LEU A 12 39.57 -27.49 -14.86
CA LEU A 12 38.89 -27.16 -16.11
C LEU A 12 38.27 -28.45 -16.65
N ALA A 13 36.98 -28.41 -16.95
CA ALA A 13 36.38 -29.34 -17.88
C ALA A 13 35.45 -28.57 -18.82
N LEU A 14 35.94 -28.35 -20.04
CA LEU A 14 35.19 -27.99 -21.22
C LEU A 14 34.27 -29.16 -21.62
N ILE A 15 32.98 -28.90 -21.80
CA ILE A 15 32.14 -29.71 -22.69
C ILE A 15 31.36 -28.74 -23.56
N ALA A 16 31.68 -28.82 -24.86
CA ALA A 16 31.04 -28.09 -25.93
C ALA A 16 29.85 -28.89 -26.48
N ALA A 17 28.97 -28.16 -27.15
CA ALA A 17 28.06 -28.57 -28.23
C ALA A 17 26.73 -29.24 -27.88
N GLY A 18 25.66 -28.59 -28.35
CA GLY A 18 24.32 -29.14 -28.46
C GLY A 18 23.29 -28.09 -28.89
N LEU A 19 23.47 -27.44 -30.06
CA LEU A 19 22.39 -26.74 -30.74
C LEU A 19 21.36 -27.73 -31.24
N ALA A 20 20.19 -27.79 -30.64
CA ALA A 20 19.02 -28.41 -31.23
C ALA A 20 17.93 -27.34 -31.40
N ALA A 21 17.80 -26.84 -32.61
CA ALA A 21 16.72 -26.01 -33.08
C ALA A 21 15.42 -26.82 -33.13
N CYS A 22 14.50 -26.60 -32.23
CA CYS A 22 13.13 -27.07 -32.37
C CYS A 22 12.30 -26.00 -33.08
N LYS A 23 12.05 -26.31 -34.36
CA LYS A 23 11.15 -25.61 -35.27
C LYS A 23 9.72 -25.87 -34.81
N GLN A 24 9.01 -24.85 -34.36
CA GLN A 24 7.56 -24.92 -34.08
C GLN A 24 6.78 -24.95 -35.40
N PRO A 25 5.79 -25.84 -35.57
CA PRO A 25 4.87 -25.74 -36.68
C PRO A 25 3.80 -24.70 -36.43
N GLU A 26 3.63 -23.82 -37.39
CA GLU A 26 2.59 -22.84 -37.54
C GLU A 26 1.23 -23.53 -37.77
N PRO A 27 0.15 -23.20 -37.02
CA PRO A 27 -1.18 -23.71 -37.39
C PRO A 27 -1.79 -22.86 -38.49
N ALA A 28 -2.11 -23.55 -39.61
CA ALA A 28 -2.79 -23.00 -40.75
C ALA A 28 -4.18 -22.45 -40.41
N ALA A 29 -4.48 -21.29 -40.96
CA ALA A 29 -5.80 -20.68 -40.95
C ALA A 29 -6.77 -21.44 -41.89
N PRO A 30 -8.03 -21.68 -41.53
CA PRO A 30 -9.04 -22.07 -42.47
C PRO A 30 -9.69 -20.85 -43.13
N ALA A 31 -9.62 -20.81 -44.44
CA ALA A 31 -10.32 -19.86 -45.28
C ALA A 31 -11.83 -20.15 -45.38
N GLY A 32 -12.62 -19.12 -45.35
CA GLY A 32 -13.82 -18.96 -46.15
C GLY A 32 -15.10 -19.60 -45.67
N ARG A 33 -16.06 -18.73 -45.34
CA ARG A 33 -17.42 -18.69 -45.90
C ARG A 33 -18.16 -17.45 -45.44
N SER A 34 -18.40 -16.54 -46.37
CA SER A 34 -19.54 -15.61 -46.30
C SER A 34 -20.75 -16.34 -46.88
N PRO A 35 -21.93 -16.18 -46.35
CA PRO A 35 -22.88 -15.34 -47.04
C PRO A 35 -23.64 -14.39 -46.12
N ALA A 36 -24.02 -13.29 -46.72
CA ALA A 36 -24.94 -12.29 -46.20
C ALA A 36 -26.30 -12.92 -45.89
N ASP A 37 -26.86 -12.52 -44.71
CA ASP A 37 -28.29 -12.42 -44.54
C ASP A 37 -28.65 -11.38 -43.49
N THR A 38 -29.34 -10.44 -43.96
CA THR A 38 -30.33 -9.52 -43.41
C THR A 38 -30.63 -9.66 -41.91
N ALA A 39 -30.13 -8.74 -41.10
CA ALA A 39 -30.67 -8.51 -39.77
C ALA A 39 -31.18 -7.07 -39.63
N ALA A 40 -32.45 -6.96 -39.29
CA ALA A 40 -33.14 -5.73 -38.95
C ALA A 40 -32.49 -4.97 -37.77
N PRO A 41 -32.60 -3.67 -37.66
CA PRO A 41 -32.08 -2.89 -36.55
C PRO A 41 -32.89 -3.17 -35.29
N VAL A 42 -32.41 -3.97 -34.38
CA VAL A 42 -32.88 -3.95 -32.98
C VAL A 42 -32.41 -2.67 -32.36
N ALA A 43 -33.39 -1.80 -32.03
CA ALA A 43 -33.19 -0.61 -31.21
C ALA A 43 -32.55 -1.06 -29.88
N GLY A 44 -31.24 -0.94 -29.76
CA GLY A 44 -30.50 -1.15 -28.52
C GLY A 44 -30.92 -0.07 -27.52
N ALA A 45 -31.68 -0.46 -26.50
CA ALA A 45 -31.80 0.33 -25.29
C ALA A 45 -30.38 0.49 -24.71
N GLN A 46 -29.80 1.67 -24.85
CA GLN A 46 -28.61 2.02 -24.09
C GLN A 46 -28.97 1.97 -22.63
N PRO A 47 -28.25 1.21 -21.78
CA PRO A 47 -28.37 1.41 -20.35
C PRO A 47 -27.92 2.83 -20.07
N SER A 48 -28.82 3.62 -19.50
CA SER A 48 -28.50 4.93 -18.94
C SER A 48 -27.32 4.71 -17.99
N ALA A 49 -26.17 5.28 -18.34
CA ALA A 49 -25.07 5.36 -17.40
C ALA A 49 -25.59 6.22 -16.23
N ASP A 50 -26.01 5.55 -15.16
CA ASP A 50 -26.19 6.20 -13.88
C ASP A 50 -24.90 6.98 -13.60
N ALA A 51 -25.04 8.29 -13.49
CA ALA A 51 -23.96 9.16 -13.07
C ALA A 51 -23.42 8.59 -11.75
N PRO A 52 -22.10 8.43 -11.60
CA PRO A 52 -21.55 7.89 -10.37
C PRO A 52 -22.09 8.71 -9.21
N ALA A 53 -22.80 8.03 -8.29
CA ALA A 53 -23.31 8.66 -7.08
C ALA A 53 -22.12 9.41 -6.45
N ALA A 54 -22.32 10.73 -6.21
CA ALA A 54 -21.27 11.58 -5.65
C ALA A 54 -20.72 10.89 -4.40
N ALA A 55 -19.41 10.62 -4.38
CA ALA A 55 -18.76 10.00 -3.24
C ALA A 55 -19.12 10.81 -1.98
N PRO A 56 -19.43 10.13 -0.85
CA PRO A 56 -19.82 10.84 0.36
C PRO A 56 -18.73 11.86 0.71
N LYS A 57 -19.15 13.10 0.97
CA LYS A 57 -18.24 14.17 1.34
C LYS A 57 -17.67 13.85 2.72
N LEU A 58 -16.42 13.46 2.79
CA LEU A 58 -15.73 13.19 4.03
C LEU A 58 -15.58 14.49 4.85
N PRO A 59 -15.55 14.40 6.19
CA PRO A 59 -15.33 15.55 7.03
C PRO A 59 -13.92 16.14 6.77
N GLU A 60 -13.82 17.46 6.80
CA GLU A 60 -12.54 18.16 6.66
C GLU A 60 -11.56 17.78 7.79
N ARG A 61 -12.12 17.55 8.97
CA ARG A 61 -11.39 17.08 10.17
C ARG A 61 -11.91 15.72 10.60
N PRO A 62 -11.27 14.66 10.14
CA PRO A 62 -11.67 13.32 10.54
C PRO A 62 -11.41 13.07 12.02
N THR A 63 -12.24 12.20 12.59
CA THR A 63 -12.05 11.60 13.90
C THR A 63 -11.57 10.17 13.73
N LEU A 64 -10.74 9.72 14.67
CA LEU A 64 -10.28 8.34 14.74
C LEU A 64 -10.03 8.02 16.21
N LYS A 65 -10.80 7.11 16.77
CA LYS A 65 -10.63 6.63 18.13
C LYS A 65 -10.77 5.13 18.14
N LEU A 66 -9.71 4.43 18.56
CA LEU A 66 -9.65 2.97 18.52
C LEU A 66 -8.58 2.44 19.48
N ALA A 67 -8.69 1.15 19.83
CA ALA A 67 -7.66 0.47 20.60
C ALA A 67 -6.56 -0.05 19.67
N THR A 68 -5.31 0.17 20.05
CA THR A 68 -4.16 -0.43 19.37
C THR A 68 -4.04 -1.91 19.75
N VAL A 69 -3.24 -2.66 19.00
CA VAL A 69 -2.95 -4.08 19.33
C VAL A 69 -2.26 -4.28 20.66
N ASP A 70 -1.66 -3.23 21.23
CA ASP A 70 -1.05 -3.22 22.56
C ASP A 70 -2.05 -2.84 23.67
N GLY A 71 -3.33 -2.65 23.31
CA GLY A 71 -4.40 -2.31 24.25
C GLY A 71 -4.43 -0.84 24.68
N VAL A 72 -3.64 0.02 24.06
CA VAL A 72 -3.64 1.46 24.33
C VAL A 72 -4.68 2.15 23.44
N GLU A 73 -5.46 3.06 24.01
CA GLU A 73 -6.39 3.88 23.22
C GLU A 73 -5.61 4.89 22.38
N TYR A 74 -5.87 4.91 21.07
CA TYR A 74 -5.40 5.94 20.15
C TYR A 74 -6.56 6.89 19.84
N ASP A 75 -6.31 8.21 20.01
CA ASP A 75 -7.26 9.26 19.67
C ASP A 75 -6.56 10.31 18.79
N LEU A 76 -6.97 10.42 17.54
CA LEU A 76 -6.43 11.39 16.58
C LEU A 76 -6.67 12.84 17.05
N ALA A 77 -7.77 13.11 17.77
CA ALA A 77 -8.05 14.44 18.28
C ALA A 77 -7.03 14.88 19.35
N ALA A 78 -6.43 13.94 20.07
CA ALA A 78 -5.38 14.21 21.06
C ALA A 78 -4.00 14.49 20.41
N ARG A 79 -3.87 14.36 19.09
CA ARG A 79 -2.63 14.55 18.32
C ARG A 79 -2.52 15.94 17.69
N ARG A 80 -3.37 16.89 18.06
CA ARG A 80 -3.29 18.27 17.57
C ARG A 80 -1.93 18.87 17.88
N GLY A 81 -1.44 19.72 16.97
CA GLY A 81 -0.09 20.29 17.04
C GLY A 81 0.97 19.46 16.31
N LYS A 82 0.63 18.25 15.87
CA LYS A 82 1.51 17.38 15.08
C LYS A 82 0.89 17.05 13.73
N TRP A 83 1.74 16.76 12.75
CA TRP A 83 1.37 16.10 11.52
C TRP A 83 1.13 14.63 11.81
N VAL A 84 0.02 14.09 11.35
CA VAL A 84 -0.28 12.66 11.56
C VAL A 84 -0.42 11.95 10.23
N VAL A 85 0.34 10.87 10.10
CA VAL A 85 0.27 9.95 8.97
C VAL A 85 -0.63 8.79 9.37
N VAL A 86 -1.83 8.72 8.79
CA VAL A 86 -2.77 7.61 8.99
C VAL A 86 -2.63 6.67 7.81
N ASN A 87 -2.00 5.50 8.03
CA ASN A 87 -1.64 4.55 6.99
C ASN A 87 -2.50 3.29 7.07
N PHE A 88 -3.31 3.04 6.04
CA PHE A 88 -4.07 1.80 5.86
C PHE A 88 -3.20 0.78 5.13
N TRP A 89 -3.01 -0.38 5.74
CA TRP A 89 -2.13 -1.44 5.25
C TRP A 89 -2.67 -2.83 5.59
N ALA A 90 -2.01 -3.91 5.16
CA ALA A 90 -2.33 -5.27 5.55
C ALA A 90 -1.07 -6.17 5.55
N THR A 91 -1.10 -7.26 6.31
CA THR A 91 0.03 -8.19 6.44
C THR A 91 0.41 -8.88 5.12
N TRP A 92 -0.56 -9.10 4.25
CA TRP A 92 -0.39 -9.70 2.92
C TRP A 92 -0.04 -8.68 1.83
N CYS A 93 -0.03 -7.38 2.14
CA CYS A 93 0.22 -6.31 1.18
C CYS A 93 1.73 -6.06 1.01
N SER A 94 2.35 -6.70 0.03
CA SER A 94 3.80 -6.56 -0.22
C SER A 94 4.30 -5.12 -0.38
N PRO A 95 3.61 -4.19 -1.09
CA PRO A 95 4.06 -2.79 -1.13
C PRO A 95 3.93 -2.09 0.22
N CYS A 96 2.93 -2.44 1.05
CA CYS A 96 2.79 -1.89 2.40
C CYS A 96 4.00 -2.26 3.28
N LEU A 97 4.41 -3.53 3.24
CA LEU A 97 5.54 -4.02 4.04
C LEU A 97 6.86 -3.33 3.67
N LYS A 98 6.99 -2.87 2.43
CA LYS A 98 8.18 -2.16 1.96
C LYS A 98 8.26 -0.73 2.50
N GLU A 99 7.13 -0.06 2.71
CA GLU A 99 7.11 1.31 3.25
C GLU A 99 7.17 1.36 4.78
N MET A 100 6.76 0.31 5.49
CA MET A 100 6.70 0.29 6.96
C MET A 100 8.00 0.70 7.67
N PRO A 101 9.21 0.22 7.25
CA PRO A 101 10.45 0.66 7.88
C PRO A 101 10.71 2.16 7.71
N GLU A 102 10.33 2.73 6.57
CA GLU A 102 10.53 4.14 6.27
C GLU A 102 9.56 5.01 7.07
N LEU A 103 8.29 4.60 7.19
CA LEU A 103 7.31 5.24 8.06
C LEU A 103 7.72 5.15 9.54
N SER A 104 8.30 4.01 9.96
CA SER A 104 8.81 3.82 11.31
C SER A 104 9.99 4.75 11.61
N ALA A 105 10.89 4.93 10.65
CA ALA A 105 11.99 5.89 10.77
C ALA A 105 11.49 7.34 10.80
N LEU A 106 10.48 7.67 10.01
CA LEU A 106 9.85 8.99 9.99
C LEU A 106 9.26 9.34 11.37
N ASP A 107 8.47 8.42 11.95
CA ASP A 107 7.90 8.57 13.28
C ASP A 107 8.97 8.78 14.36
N ALA A 108 10.01 7.94 14.34
CA ALA A 108 11.09 7.99 15.33
C ALA A 108 11.98 9.22 15.23
N MET A 109 12.16 9.79 14.04
CA MET A 109 13.17 10.82 13.76
C MET A 109 12.59 12.23 13.63
N ARG A 110 11.28 12.37 13.55
CA ARG A 110 10.61 13.66 13.33
C ARG A 110 9.64 13.99 14.45
N GLU A 111 10.06 14.81 15.40
CA GLU A 111 9.24 15.20 16.56
C GLU A 111 7.88 15.82 16.19
N HIS A 112 7.78 16.44 15.01
CA HIS A 112 6.56 17.07 14.51
C HIS A 112 5.66 16.13 13.69
N VAL A 113 6.06 14.86 13.49
CA VAL A 113 5.29 13.85 12.77
C VAL A 113 4.99 12.67 13.67
N GLU A 114 3.79 12.16 13.60
CA GLU A 114 3.39 10.88 14.19
C GLU A 114 2.80 9.99 13.10
N VAL A 115 3.00 8.69 13.21
CA VAL A 115 2.39 7.69 12.34
C VAL A 115 1.42 6.84 13.14
N VAL A 116 0.33 6.41 12.53
CA VAL A 116 -0.54 5.34 13.03
C VAL A 116 -0.85 4.38 11.90
N GLY A 117 -0.61 3.10 12.13
CA GLY A 117 -0.91 2.02 11.19
C GLY A 117 -2.28 1.42 11.45
N LEU A 118 -3.12 1.37 10.43
CA LEU A 118 -4.44 0.76 10.45
C LEU A 118 -4.40 -0.52 9.63
N ALA A 119 -4.32 -1.68 10.31
CA ALA A 119 -4.39 -2.98 9.67
C ALA A 119 -5.81 -3.21 9.14
N TYR A 120 -5.99 -3.02 7.84
CA TYR A 120 -7.25 -3.14 7.13
C TYR A 120 -7.42 -4.56 6.60
N GLU A 121 -7.68 -5.46 7.51
CA GLU A 121 -7.87 -6.89 7.25
C GLU A 121 -8.58 -7.57 8.42
N ASP A 122 -9.21 -8.71 8.14
CA ASP A 122 -9.80 -9.57 9.17
C ASP A 122 -8.68 -10.45 9.76
N ILE A 123 -8.06 -9.98 10.85
CA ILE A 123 -6.95 -10.65 11.54
C ILE A 123 -7.17 -10.63 13.05
N ALA A 124 -6.85 -11.75 13.71
CA ALA A 124 -6.90 -11.78 15.17
C ALA A 124 -5.76 -10.93 15.78
N PRO A 125 -6.02 -10.24 16.91
CA PRO A 125 -4.98 -9.41 17.56
C PRO A 125 -3.67 -10.16 17.86
N ALA A 126 -3.77 -11.43 18.30
CA ALA A 126 -2.60 -12.25 18.59
C ALA A 126 -1.75 -12.55 17.34
N ASP A 127 -2.40 -12.74 16.19
CA ASP A 127 -1.72 -13.02 14.93
C ASP A 127 -1.03 -11.75 14.41
N LEU A 128 -1.67 -10.59 14.50
CA LEU A 128 -1.04 -9.33 14.17
C LEU A 128 0.15 -9.01 15.10
N GLN A 129 0.01 -9.25 16.40
CA GLN A 129 1.14 -9.11 17.33
C GLN A 129 2.30 -10.06 16.99
N ALA A 130 2.00 -11.31 16.59
CA ALA A 130 3.04 -12.26 16.15
C ALA A 130 3.72 -11.77 14.85
N PHE A 131 2.95 -11.23 13.91
CA PHE A 131 3.48 -10.63 12.68
C PHE A 131 4.41 -9.45 12.97
N LEU A 132 4.01 -8.53 13.86
CA LEU A 132 4.80 -7.34 14.21
C LEU A 132 6.11 -7.68 14.92
N LYS A 133 6.27 -8.88 15.51
CA LYS A 133 7.57 -9.34 16.03
C LYS A 133 8.61 -9.58 14.93
N THR A 134 8.15 -9.92 13.73
CA THR A 134 9.02 -10.14 12.55
C THR A 134 9.09 -8.93 11.62
N HIS A 135 8.12 -8.02 11.75
CA HIS A 135 8.03 -6.77 11.00
C HIS A 135 7.85 -5.60 11.99
N PRO A 136 8.87 -5.31 12.83
CA PRO A 136 8.73 -4.34 13.90
C PRO A 136 8.56 -2.91 13.36
N VAL A 137 7.66 -2.18 14.03
CA VAL A 137 7.46 -0.74 13.83
C VAL A 137 7.48 -0.05 15.20
N VAL A 138 7.74 1.27 15.23
CA VAL A 138 7.76 2.04 16.49
C VAL A 138 6.46 2.81 16.72
N TYR A 139 5.64 2.95 15.71
CA TYR A 139 4.36 3.65 15.78
C TYR A 139 3.21 2.71 16.20
N PRO A 140 2.12 3.25 16.77
CA PRO A 140 0.96 2.46 17.16
C PRO A 140 0.27 1.81 15.96
N VAL A 141 -0.15 0.57 16.15
CA VAL A 141 -0.91 -0.19 15.15
C VAL A 141 -2.24 -0.61 15.73
N ALA A 142 -3.30 -0.46 14.94
CA ALA A 142 -4.63 -0.94 15.29
C ALA A 142 -5.24 -1.76 14.17
N ILE A 143 -6.11 -2.70 14.53
CA ILE A 143 -6.95 -3.43 13.57
C ILE A 143 -8.19 -2.60 13.30
N VAL A 144 -8.57 -2.48 12.05
CA VAL A 144 -9.84 -1.88 11.66
C VAL A 144 -10.72 -2.91 10.97
N ASP A 145 -11.99 -2.93 11.35
CA ASP A 145 -12.97 -3.81 10.75
C ASP A 145 -13.16 -3.44 9.26
N VAL A 146 -12.94 -4.40 8.38
CA VAL A 146 -13.11 -4.23 6.94
C VAL A 146 -14.58 -4.07 6.53
N TYR A 147 -15.51 -4.49 7.39
CA TYR A 147 -16.94 -4.38 7.15
C TYR A 147 -17.56 -3.12 7.77
N ASP A 148 -16.90 -2.52 8.77
CA ASP A 148 -17.28 -1.22 9.37
C ASP A 148 -16.04 -0.34 9.58
N PRO A 149 -15.38 0.08 8.49
CA PRO A 149 -14.17 0.90 8.58
C PRO A 149 -14.48 2.29 9.15
N PRO A 150 -13.46 3.02 9.63
CA PRO A 150 -13.62 4.37 10.14
C PRO A 150 -14.30 5.30 9.13
N LYS A 151 -15.49 5.82 9.48
CA LYS A 151 -16.42 6.51 8.55
C LYS A 151 -15.91 7.86 8.06
N ASP A 152 -15.00 8.47 8.81
CA ASP A 152 -14.41 9.76 8.47
C ASP A 152 -13.25 9.65 7.46
N PHE A 153 -12.91 8.42 7.07
CA PHE A 153 -11.94 8.11 6.01
C PHE A 153 -12.65 7.36 4.87
N ALA A 154 -12.21 7.58 3.64
CA ALA A 154 -12.74 6.77 2.54
C ALA A 154 -12.32 5.32 2.72
N THR A 155 -13.24 4.40 2.46
CA THR A 155 -12.92 2.97 2.40
C THR A 155 -11.77 2.73 1.42
N PRO A 156 -10.69 2.05 1.83
CA PRO A 156 -9.56 1.80 0.94
C PRO A 156 -9.98 1.08 -0.33
N ARG A 157 -9.67 1.68 -1.48
CA ARG A 157 -9.88 1.08 -2.82
C ARG A 157 -8.64 0.31 -3.28
N GLY A 158 -7.58 0.33 -2.49
CA GLY A 158 -6.31 -0.33 -2.70
C GLY A 158 -5.39 -0.03 -1.53
N LEU A 159 -4.40 -0.88 -1.31
CA LEU A 159 -3.43 -0.72 -0.24
C LEU A 159 -2.01 -0.60 -0.82
N PRO A 160 -1.16 0.19 -0.18
CA PRO A 160 -1.45 1.06 0.97
C PRO A 160 -2.26 2.28 0.56
N MET A 161 -2.99 2.87 1.53
CA MET A 161 -3.64 4.17 1.39
C MET A 161 -3.32 5.02 2.62
N THR A 162 -2.79 6.22 2.38
CA THR A 162 -2.25 7.06 3.44
C THR A 162 -2.89 8.43 3.43
N TYR A 163 -3.31 8.89 4.60
CA TYR A 163 -3.75 10.27 4.83
C TYR A 163 -2.69 11.02 5.62
N LEU A 164 -2.39 12.23 5.18
CA LEU A 164 -1.62 13.19 5.94
C LEU A 164 -2.59 14.19 6.56
N VAL A 165 -2.62 14.23 7.88
CA VAL A 165 -3.46 15.14 8.68
C VAL A 165 -2.56 16.22 9.25
N ASP A 166 -2.97 17.48 9.11
CA ASP A 166 -2.22 18.64 9.59
C ASP A 166 -2.39 18.85 11.11
N PRO A 167 -1.60 19.75 11.73
CA PRO A 167 -1.67 20.04 13.18
C PRO A 167 -3.04 20.53 13.66
N GLU A 168 -3.86 21.12 12.78
CA GLU A 168 -5.24 21.55 13.06
C GLU A 168 -6.22 20.40 12.92
N GLY A 169 -5.76 19.22 12.45
CA GLY A 169 -6.52 18.00 12.29
C GLY A 169 -7.29 17.92 10.98
N LYS A 170 -6.95 18.72 9.98
CA LYS A 170 -7.52 18.63 8.64
C LYS A 170 -6.72 17.67 7.79
N VAL A 171 -7.40 17.00 6.86
CA VAL A 171 -6.72 16.22 5.83
C VAL A 171 -6.02 17.16 4.85
N ALA A 172 -4.68 17.19 4.92
CA ALA A 172 -3.86 17.98 4.01
C ALA A 172 -3.62 17.26 2.68
N LYS A 173 -3.47 15.92 2.71
CA LYS A 173 -3.22 15.12 1.51
C LYS A 173 -3.63 13.67 1.71
N GLN A 174 -4.01 13.01 0.61
CA GLN A 174 -4.21 11.57 0.51
C GLN A 174 -3.26 11.00 -0.53
N PHE A 175 -2.68 9.84 -0.24
CA PHE A 175 -1.86 9.06 -1.15
C PHE A 175 -2.53 7.71 -1.38
N LEU A 176 -2.52 7.23 -2.61
CA LEU A 176 -2.93 5.88 -2.98
C LEU A 176 -1.72 5.16 -3.58
N GLY A 177 -1.39 4.02 -3.03
CA GLY A 177 -0.15 3.30 -3.31
C GLY A 177 0.98 3.67 -2.33
N PRO A 178 2.15 3.04 -2.49
CA PRO A 178 3.28 3.23 -1.59
C PRO A 178 3.72 4.69 -1.51
N VAL A 179 4.11 5.12 -0.32
CA VAL A 179 4.59 6.48 -0.05
C VAL A 179 5.95 6.42 0.66
N THR A 180 6.80 7.37 0.34
CA THR A 180 8.12 7.54 0.99
C THR A 180 8.08 8.65 2.05
N ALA A 181 8.99 8.60 3.02
CA ALA A 181 9.16 9.68 3.99
C ALA A 181 9.39 11.03 3.31
N ARG A 182 10.16 11.05 2.23
CA ARG A 182 10.41 12.27 1.43
C ARG A 182 9.13 12.84 0.82
N GLU A 183 8.23 12.01 0.31
CA GLU A 183 6.96 12.47 -0.25
C GLU A 183 6.04 13.03 0.83
N ILE A 184 6.05 12.43 2.03
CA ILE A 184 5.31 12.95 3.20
C ILE A 184 5.89 14.29 3.62
N GLU A 185 7.21 14.37 3.83
CA GLU A 185 7.89 15.63 4.20
C GLU A 185 7.69 16.74 3.16
N SER A 186 7.72 16.38 1.87
CA SER A 186 7.42 17.32 0.78
C SER A 186 5.98 17.83 0.83
N ALA A 187 5.02 16.96 1.18
CA ALA A 187 3.63 17.35 1.34
C ALA A 187 3.42 18.24 2.58
N ILE A 188 4.11 17.95 3.68
CA ILE A 188 4.14 18.78 4.88
C ILE A 188 4.66 20.19 4.54
N ALA A 189 5.79 20.28 3.85
CA ALA A 189 6.37 21.56 3.45
C ALA A 189 5.46 22.34 2.48
N ALA A 190 4.82 21.66 1.55
CA ALA A 190 3.87 22.26 0.61
C ALA A 190 2.61 22.81 1.30
N ALA A 191 2.20 22.19 2.43
CA ALA A 191 1.09 22.63 3.26
C ALA A 191 1.48 23.65 4.34
N GLY A 192 2.71 24.20 4.29
CA GLY A 192 3.18 25.25 5.20
C GLY A 192 3.85 24.74 6.47
N GLY A 193 4.09 23.42 6.58
CA GLY A 193 4.82 22.82 7.69
C GLY A 193 6.35 22.92 7.53
N PRO A 194 7.10 22.32 8.47
CA PRO A 194 8.56 22.31 8.41
C PRO A 194 9.09 21.71 7.12
N LYS A 195 10.20 22.25 6.61
CA LYS A 195 10.90 21.65 5.48
C LYS A 195 11.71 20.44 5.96
N ALA A 196 11.83 19.43 5.10
CA ALA A 196 12.75 18.33 5.32
C ALA A 196 14.17 18.89 5.54
N GLY A 197 14.78 18.48 6.63
CA GLY A 197 16.16 18.86 6.97
C GLY A 197 17.17 17.99 6.25
#